data_72ddfbc683f159bff77e4fe2576c5a2f
#
_entry.id   72ddfbc683f159bff77e4fe2576c5a2f
#
_cell.length_a   1.000
_cell.length_b   1.000
_cell.length_c   1.000
_cell.angle_alpha   90.00
_cell.angle_beta   90.00
_cell.angle_gamma   90.00
#
_symmetry.space_group_name_H-M   'P 1'
#
loop_
_entity.id
_entity.type
_entity.pdbx_description
1 polymer ?
#
loop_
_entity_poly.entity_id
_entity_poly.type
_entity_poly.pdbx_seq_one_letter_code
_entity_poly.pdbx_strand_id
1 'polypeptide(L)'
;MLPTEADLQLLYARLNYQHFNGQAPDCRIRYNARFSNSAGRITYGPFPLLIELSNKHFERYPEALEETLLHEMVHAWCFAQYRDTGHGARFKKKLRECGLSSIYHDLGNVRPLTESSKRYILRCEHCAFEVLRKKRPGKPASCPRCDKRRFNPRFPLTIYEITGMESIGTSIDGLKAAVRAR
;
A
#
# COMPACT_ATOMS: atom_id res chain seq x y z
N MET A 1 20.83 1.50 -6.53
CA MET A 1 20.32 1.49 -7.93
C MET A 1 19.28 0.38 -8.02
N LEU A 2 18.14 0.62 -8.66
CA LEU A 2 17.12 -0.43 -8.85
C LEU A 2 17.61 -1.49 -9.83
N PRO A 3 17.21 -2.78 -9.66
CA PRO A 3 17.39 -3.82 -10.66
C PRO A 3 16.78 -3.41 -12.01
N THR A 4 17.36 -3.86 -13.11
CA THR A 4 16.77 -3.69 -14.43
C THR A 4 15.54 -4.59 -14.62
N GLU A 5 14.72 -4.36 -15.65
CA GLU A 5 13.61 -5.27 -15.96
C GLU A 5 14.11 -6.70 -16.31
N ALA A 6 15.31 -6.82 -16.87
CA ALA A 6 15.96 -8.11 -17.09
C ALA A 6 16.32 -8.80 -15.77
N ASP A 7 16.86 -8.05 -14.79
CA ASP A 7 17.15 -8.58 -13.45
C ASP A 7 15.88 -9.01 -12.73
N LEU A 8 14.78 -8.24 -12.90
CA LEU A 8 13.47 -8.62 -12.34
C LEU A 8 12.95 -9.92 -12.95
N GLN A 9 13.19 -10.14 -14.23
CA GLN A 9 12.79 -11.38 -14.91
C GLN A 9 13.61 -12.57 -14.42
N LEU A 10 14.92 -12.38 -14.17
CA LEU A 10 15.79 -13.40 -13.56
C LEU A 10 15.35 -13.70 -12.11
N LEU A 11 15.03 -12.66 -11.35
CA LEU A 11 14.50 -12.80 -9.99
C LEU A 11 13.19 -13.59 -10.00
N TYR A 12 12.28 -13.29 -10.93
CA TYR A 12 11.03 -14.03 -11.11
C TYR A 12 11.29 -15.52 -11.37
N ALA A 13 12.21 -15.85 -12.29
CA ALA A 13 12.54 -17.24 -12.61
C ALA A 13 13.09 -17.98 -11.37
N ARG A 14 13.98 -17.34 -10.60
CA ARG A 14 14.51 -17.87 -9.35
C ARG A 14 13.41 -18.15 -8.33
N LEU A 15 12.54 -17.16 -8.08
CA LEU A 15 11.42 -17.29 -7.14
C LEU A 15 10.41 -18.33 -7.60
N ASN A 16 10.17 -18.43 -8.92
CA ASN A 16 9.29 -19.46 -9.48
C ASN A 16 9.80 -20.85 -9.17
N TYR A 17 11.10 -21.08 -9.36
CA TYR A 17 11.71 -22.38 -9.03
C TYR A 17 11.63 -22.67 -7.53
N GLN A 18 11.97 -21.69 -6.68
CA GLN A 18 12.06 -21.85 -5.22
C GLN A 18 10.69 -22.07 -4.54
N HIS A 19 9.66 -21.35 -4.95
CA HIS A 19 8.39 -21.30 -4.23
C HIS A 19 7.20 -21.94 -4.97
N PHE A 20 7.36 -22.16 -6.29
CA PHE A 20 6.27 -22.69 -7.12
C PHE A 20 6.67 -23.93 -7.92
N ASN A 21 7.88 -24.45 -7.72
CA ASN A 21 8.41 -25.60 -8.49
C ASN A 21 8.32 -25.36 -10.02
N GLY A 22 8.51 -24.14 -10.47
CA GLY A 22 8.39 -23.76 -11.87
C GLY A 22 6.93 -23.61 -12.37
N GLN A 23 5.93 -23.73 -11.51
CA GLN A 23 4.50 -23.75 -11.91
C GLN A 23 3.83 -22.39 -11.90
N ALA A 24 4.49 -21.31 -11.51
CA ALA A 24 3.95 -19.98 -11.70
C ALA A 24 3.90 -19.67 -13.22
N PRO A 25 2.80 -19.05 -13.71
CA PRO A 25 2.63 -18.80 -15.13
C PRO A 25 3.61 -17.74 -15.64
N ASP A 26 3.80 -17.67 -16.96
CA ASP A 26 4.61 -16.62 -17.55
C ASP A 26 4.04 -15.24 -17.25
N CYS A 27 4.90 -14.37 -16.72
CA CYS A 27 4.59 -12.99 -16.41
C CYS A 27 5.64 -12.07 -17.01
N ARG A 28 5.19 -11.01 -17.66
CA ARG A 28 6.03 -9.87 -17.98
C ARG A 28 6.12 -8.97 -16.74
N ILE A 29 7.34 -8.54 -16.39
CA ILE A 29 7.54 -7.67 -15.23
C ILE A 29 8.12 -6.35 -15.72
N ARG A 30 7.56 -5.24 -15.25
CA ARG A 30 8.07 -3.90 -15.55
C ARG A 30 7.88 -2.95 -14.38
N TYR A 31 8.59 -1.83 -14.42
CA TYR A 31 8.35 -0.73 -13.52
C TYR A 31 7.21 0.18 -14.00
N ASN A 32 6.51 0.79 -13.04
CA ASN A 32 5.49 1.80 -13.29
C ASN A 32 5.71 3.03 -12.40
N ALA A 33 6.24 4.10 -13.01
CA ALA A 33 6.53 5.37 -12.32
C ALA A 33 5.28 6.13 -11.83
N ARG A 34 4.08 5.72 -12.27
CA ARG A 34 2.81 6.34 -11.83
C ARG A 34 2.32 5.80 -10.49
N PHE A 35 2.84 4.64 -10.07
CA PHE A 35 2.42 4.04 -8.81
C PHE A 35 3.01 4.81 -7.63
N SER A 36 2.16 5.25 -6.72
CA SER A 36 2.54 5.96 -5.50
C SER A 36 1.78 5.48 -4.25
N ASN A 37 0.69 4.74 -4.46
CA ASN A 37 -0.14 4.17 -3.37
C ASN A 37 -0.08 2.64 -3.33
N SER A 38 0.52 2.01 -4.34
CA SER A 38 0.65 0.56 -4.46
C SER A 38 2.08 0.24 -4.86
N ALA A 39 2.71 -0.68 -4.16
CA ALA A 39 4.07 -1.12 -4.46
C ALA A 39 4.11 -2.07 -5.67
N GLY A 40 3.12 -2.95 -5.80
CA GLY A 40 2.95 -3.86 -6.92
C GLY A 40 1.50 -3.95 -7.38
N ARG A 41 1.31 -4.51 -8.55
CA ARG A 41 -0.01 -4.84 -9.13
C ARG A 41 0.16 -5.89 -10.20
N ILE A 42 -0.73 -6.86 -10.20
CA ILE A 42 -0.89 -7.78 -11.33
C ILE A 42 -2.10 -7.38 -12.20
N THR A 43 -1.94 -7.47 -13.50
CA THR A 43 -3.03 -7.34 -14.48
C THR A 43 -3.30 -8.70 -15.10
N TYR A 44 -4.53 -9.16 -14.90
CA TYR A 44 -5.01 -10.42 -15.46
C TYR A 44 -5.48 -10.23 -16.89
N GLY A 45 -5.14 -11.17 -17.76
CA GLY A 45 -5.48 -11.11 -19.18
C GLY A 45 -4.96 -12.33 -19.92
N PRO A 46 -4.75 -12.23 -21.24
CA PRO A 46 -4.03 -13.26 -21.99
C PRO A 46 -2.60 -13.38 -21.47
N PHE A 47 -2.06 -14.59 -21.53
CA PHE A 47 -0.64 -14.82 -21.15
C PHE A 47 0.31 -14.21 -22.18
N PRO A 48 1.48 -13.71 -21.76
CA PRO A 48 1.96 -13.60 -20.39
C PRO A 48 1.17 -12.56 -19.59
N LEU A 49 0.94 -12.82 -18.29
CA LEU A 49 0.36 -11.85 -17.38
C LEU A 49 1.32 -10.66 -17.19
N LEU A 50 0.80 -9.54 -16.68
CA LEU A 50 1.62 -8.36 -16.43
C LEU A 50 1.70 -8.06 -14.94
N ILE A 51 2.92 -8.07 -14.38
CA ILE A 51 3.24 -7.56 -13.06
C ILE A 51 3.92 -6.19 -13.20
N GLU A 52 3.35 -5.18 -12.57
CA GLU A 52 3.89 -3.83 -12.52
C GLU A 52 4.36 -3.51 -11.11
N LEU A 53 5.58 -3.03 -10.97
CA LEU A 53 6.23 -2.68 -9.72
C LEU A 53 6.49 -1.18 -9.66
N SER A 54 6.27 -0.55 -8.50
CA SER A 54 6.51 0.88 -8.32
C SER A 54 8.00 1.17 -8.12
N ASN A 55 8.64 1.79 -9.09
CA ASN A 55 10.02 2.26 -8.89
C ASN A 55 10.15 3.21 -7.69
N LYS A 56 9.17 4.11 -7.46
CA LYS A 56 9.18 5.05 -6.32
C LYS A 56 9.19 4.36 -4.96
N HIS A 57 8.47 3.24 -4.81
CA HIS A 57 8.49 2.48 -3.57
C HIS A 57 9.85 1.81 -3.38
N PHE A 58 10.42 1.22 -4.42
CA PHE A 58 11.67 0.46 -4.29
C PHE A 58 12.93 1.32 -4.36
N GLU A 59 12.86 2.55 -4.86
CA GLU A 59 13.90 3.56 -4.62
C GLU A 59 14.02 3.92 -3.13
N ARG A 60 12.90 3.87 -2.40
CA ARG A 60 12.84 4.19 -0.97
C ARG A 60 12.99 2.96 -0.07
N TYR A 61 12.46 1.82 -0.51
CA TYR A 61 12.42 0.56 0.24
C TYR A 61 12.89 -0.61 -0.66
N PRO A 62 14.16 -0.64 -1.05
CA PRO A 62 14.68 -1.66 -1.97
C PRO A 62 14.55 -3.08 -1.43
N GLU A 63 14.61 -3.25 -0.10
CA GLU A 63 14.46 -4.52 0.61
C GLU A 63 13.08 -5.16 0.42
N ALA A 64 12.05 -4.36 0.15
CA ALA A 64 10.69 -4.86 -0.02
C ALA A 64 10.38 -5.37 -1.44
N LEU A 65 11.31 -5.22 -2.39
CA LEU A 65 11.06 -5.54 -3.80
C LEU A 65 10.80 -7.03 -4.01
N GLU A 66 11.65 -7.89 -3.47
CA GLU A 66 11.53 -9.35 -3.64
C GLU A 66 10.22 -9.86 -3.01
N GLU A 67 9.90 -9.42 -1.81
CA GLU A 67 8.67 -9.78 -1.10
C GLU A 67 7.43 -9.33 -1.86
N THR A 68 7.44 -8.09 -2.41
CA THR A 68 6.33 -7.59 -3.23
C THR A 68 6.19 -8.38 -4.53
N LEU A 69 7.30 -8.68 -5.23
CA LEU A 69 7.25 -9.49 -6.43
C LEU A 69 6.67 -10.88 -6.13
N LEU A 70 7.12 -11.51 -5.05
CA LEU A 70 6.62 -12.83 -4.62
C LEU A 70 5.12 -12.79 -4.28
N HIS A 71 4.63 -11.72 -3.68
CA HIS A 71 3.19 -11.50 -3.44
C HIS A 71 2.40 -11.48 -4.76
N GLU A 72 2.84 -10.71 -5.75
CA GLU A 72 2.19 -10.66 -7.07
C GLU A 72 2.29 -12.02 -7.81
N MET A 73 3.36 -12.77 -7.59
CA MET A 73 3.49 -14.14 -8.12
C MET A 73 2.48 -15.10 -7.50
N VAL A 74 2.16 -14.96 -6.21
CA VAL A 74 1.08 -15.76 -5.57
C VAL A 74 -0.26 -15.44 -6.22
N HIS A 75 -0.54 -14.19 -6.55
CA HIS A 75 -1.73 -13.83 -7.32
C HIS A 75 -1.74 -14.47 -8.71
N ALA A 76 -0.61 -14.42 -9.44
CA ALA A 76 -0.46 -15.03 -10.75
C ALA A 76 -0.74 -16.54 -10.70
N TRP A 77 -0.14 -17.22 -9.71
CA TRP A 77 -0.31 -18.65 -9.51
C TRP A 77 -1.76 -19.02 -9.16
N CYS A 78 -2.40 -18.28 -8.23
CA CYS A 78 -3.81 -18.50 -7.87
C CYS A 78 -4.74 -18.29 -9.07
N PHE A 79 -4.47 -17.30 -9.89
CA PHE A 79 -5.24 -17.06 -11.12
C PHE A 79 -5.07 -18.19 -12.14
N ALA A 80 -3.84 -18.64 -12.37
CA ALA A 80 -3.56 -19.72 -13.32
C ALA A 80 -4.24 -21.04 -12.91
N GLN A 81 -4.16 -21.38 -11.62
CA GLN A 81 -4.67 -22.66 -11.10
C GLN A 81 -6.18 -22.64 -10.85
N TYR A 82 -6.74 -21.52 -10.38
CA TYR A 82 -8.11 -21.48 -9.83
C TYR A 82 -8.97 -20.34 -10.38
N ARG A 83 -8.43 -19.46 -11.22
CA ARG A 83 -9.08 -18.21 -11.64
C ARG A 83 -9.44 -17.30 -10.45
N ASP A 84 -8.72 -17.44 -9.35
CA ASP A 84 -8.91 -16.65 -8.13
C ASP A 84 -7.99 -15.42 -8.16
N THR A 85 -8.57 -14.23 -8.00
CA THR A 85 -7.86 -12.94 -8.07
C THR A 85 -7.78 -12.23 -6.71
N GLY A 86 -8.42 -12.81 -5.67
CA GLY A 86 -8.54 -12.19 -4.36
C GLY A 86 -7.54 -12.73 -3.33
N HIS A 87 -7.58 -12.15 -2.13
CA HIS A 87 -6.80 -12.62 -0.97
C HIS A 87 -7.57 -13.68 -0.15
N GLY A 88 -8.24 -14.61 -0.83
CA GLY A 88 -9.01 -15.69 -0.22
C GLY A 88 -8.15 -16.73 0.50
N ALA A 89 -8.79 -17.83 0.93
CA ALA A 89 -8.10 -18.88 1.69
C ALA A 89 -6.93 -19.52 0.91
N ARG A 90 -7.11 -19.73 -0.40
CA ARG A 90 -6.07 -20.30 -1.29
C ARG A 90 -4.86 -19.39 -1.39
N PHE A 91 -5.09 -18.10 -1.62
CA PHE A 91 -4.04 -17.09 -1.64
C PHE A 91 -3.26 -17.08 -0.33
N LYS A 92 -3.95 -16.95 0.81
CA LYS A 92 -3.33 -16.91 2.14
C LYS A 92 -2.54 -18.18 2.47
N LYS A 93 -3.03 -19.35 2.03
CA LYS A 93 -2.30 -20.62 2.18
C LYS A 93 -1.00 -20.57 1.39
N LYS A 94 -1.07 -20.26 0.09
CA LYS A 94 0.11 -20.19 -0.78
C LYS A 94 1.11 -19.14 -0.32
N LEU A 95 0.62 -17.97 0.13
CA LEU A 95 1.45 -16.90 0.67
C LEU A 95 2.30 -17.39 1.85
N ARG A 96 1.70 -18.11 2.81
CA ARG A 96 2.43 -18.71 3.95
C ARG A 96 3.44 -19.76 3.50
N GLU A 97 3.11 -20.59 2.51
CA GLU A 97 4.04 -21.56 1.92
C GLU A 97 5.26 -20.89 1.31
N CYS A 98 5.09 -19.67 0.79
CA CYS A 98 6.18 -18.83 0.29
C CYS A 98 6.96 -18.10 1.40
N GLY A 99 6.61 -18.29 2.69
CA GLY A 99 7.27 -17.65 3.82
C GLY A 99 6.78 -16.23 4.13
N LEU A 100 5.73 -15.75 3.44
CA LEU A 100 5.17 -14.43 3.68
C LEU A 100 4.09 -14.46 4.77
N SER A 101 4.22 -13.60 5.77
CA SER A 101 3.32 -13.56 6.93
C SER A 101 2.13 -12.61 6.76
N SER A 102 2.25 -11.59 5.91
CA SER A 102 1.24 -10.55 5.73
C SER A 102 0.76 -10.47 4.28
N ILE A 103 -0.54 -10.25 4.12
CA ILE A 103 -1.15 -9.93 2.82
C ILE A 103 -1.01 -8.44 2.47
N TYR A 104 -0.48 -7.63 3.37
CA TYR A 104 -0.30 -6.19 3.20
C TYR A 104 1.16 -5.83 3.28
N HIS A 105 1.63 -5.10 2.28
CA HIS A 105 2.91 -4.38 2.34
C HIS A 105 2.58 -2.96 2.80
N ASP A 106 2.81 -2.66 4.09
CA ASP A 106 2.60 -1.31 4.62
C ASP A 106 3.79 -0.41 4.29
N LEU A 107 4.07 -0.27 3.01
CA LEU A 107 5.11 0.63 2.49
C LEU A 107 4.64 2.10 2.44
N GLY A 108 3.38 2.35 2.81
CA GLY A 108 2.81 3.68 2.84
C GLY A 108 2.67 4.32 1.46
N ASN A 109 2.38 5.60 1.45
CA ASN A 109 2.29 6.40 0.22
C ASN A 109 3.61 7.13 -0.03
N VAL A 110 4.30 6.78 -1.09
CA VAL A 110 5.60 7.39 -1.47
C VAL A 110 5.45 8.65 -2.33
N ARG A 111 4.23 9.12 -2.57
CA ARG A 111 4.02 10.38 -3.29
C ARG A 111 4.49 11.53 -2.41
N PRO A 112 5.47 12.35 -2.86
CA PRO A 112 5.85 13.53 -2.12
C PRO A 112 4.64 14.43 -1.93
N LEU A 113 4.47 14.96 -0.72
CA LEU A 113 3.50 16.03 -0.48
C LEU A 113 4.09 17.28 -1.14
N THR A 114 3.44 17.78 -2.19
CA THR A 114 3.77 19.08 -2.78
C THR A 114 3.28 20.18 -1.84
N GLU A 115 3.85 21.39 -1.92
CA GLU A 115 3.40 22.56 -1.15
C GLU A 115 1.89 22.82 -1.29
N SER A 116 1.31 22.49 -2.45
CA SER A 116 -0.13 22.56 -2.70
C SER A 116 -0.92 21.39 -2.13
N SER A 117 -0.25 20.34 -1.59
CA SER A 117 -0.93 19.15 -1.07
C SER A 117 -1.57 19.45 0.27
N LYS A 118 -2.88 19.54 0.29
CA LYS A 118 -3.66 19.67 1.53
C LYS A 118 -3.92 18.31 2.17
N ARG A 119 -3.82 18.27 3.50
CA ARG A 119 -4.23 17.14 4.34
C ARG A 119 -5.07 17.66 5.49
N TYR A 120 -5.86 16.79 6.05
CA TYR A 120 -6.78 17.14 7.13
C TYR A 120 -6.61 16.15 8.27
N ILE A 121 -6.30 16.66 9.47
CA ILE A 121 -6.40 15.88 10.71
C ILE A 121 -7.77 16.18 11.30
N LEU A 122 -8.53 15.12 11.56
CA LEU A 122 -9.77 15.20 12.33
C LEU A 122 -9.45 14.73 13.73
N ARG A 123 -9.63 15.59 14.72
CA ARG A 123 -9.30 15.33 16.12
C ARG A 123 -10.55 15.42 16.99
N CYS A 124 -10.67 14.49 17.91
CA CYS A 124 -11.66 14.54 19.00
C CYS A 124 -11.04 15.24 20.21
N GLU A 125 -11.60 16.36 20.61
CA GLU A 125 -11.11 17.10 21.78
C GLU A 125 -11.42 16.39 23.10
N HIS A 126 -12.37 15.44 23.11
CA HIS A 126 -12.72 14.70 24.32
C HIS A 126 -11.75 13.53 24.61
N CYS A 127 -11.35 12.73 23.59
CA CYS A 127 -10.53 11.53 23.80
C CYS A 127 -9.21 11.53 23.02
N ALA A 128 -8.84 12.65 22.39
CA ALA A 128 -7.67 12.83 21.57
C ALA A 128 -7.54 11.82 20.39
N PHE A 129 -8.64 11.14 20.01
CA PHE A 129 -8.65 10.32 18.80
C PHE A 129 -8.38 11.19 17.59
N GLU A 130 -7.50 10.73 16.70
CA GLU A 130 -7.13 11.44 15.49
C GLU A 130 -7.20 10.53 14.27
N VAL A 131 -7.59 11.12 13.13
CA VAL A 131 -7.55 10.44 11.83
C VAL A 131 -7.13 11.40 10.74
N LEU A 132 -6.19 10.95 9.88
CA LEU A 132 -5.71 11.70 8.73
C LEU A 132 -6.60 11.46 7.50
N ARG A 133 -6.95 12.54 6.80
CA ARG A 133 -7.74 12.50 5.56
C ARG A 133 -7.05 13.26 4.43
N LYS A 134 -7.16 12.73 3.21
CA LYS A 134 -6.66 13.39 1.98
C LYS A 134 -7.61 14.50 1.49
N LYS A 135 -8.89 14.39 1.84
CA LYS A 135 -9.93 15.34 1.45
C LYS A 135 -10.63 15.87 2.70
N ARG A 136 -11.00 17.14 2.66
CA ARG A 136 -11.83 17.73 3.71
C ARG A 136 -13.19 17.04 3.73
N PRO A 137 -13.67 16.58 4.90
CA PRO A 137 -15.03 16.05 5.00
C PRO A 137 -16.05 17.12 4.59
N GLY A 138 -16.97 16.76 3.71
CA GLY A 138 -18.07 17.65 3.30
C GLY A 138 -19.24 17.72 4.30
N LYS A 139 -19.23 16.83 5.30
CA LYS A 139 -20.25 16.78 6.37
C LYS A 139 -19.55 16.72 7.71
N PRO A 140 -20.20 17.24 8.78
CA PRO A 140 -19.71 17.07 10.14
C PRO A 140 -19.49 15.60 10.47
N ALA A 141 -18.40 15.30 11.17
CA ALA A 141 -18.08 13.96 11.63
C ALA A 141 -17.99 13.94 13.16
N SER A 142 -18.32 12.82 13.78
CA SER A 142 -18.17 12.59 15.21
C SER A 142 -17.19 11.48 15.52
N CYS A 143 -16.69 11.47 16.74
CA CYS A 143 -15.67 10.55 17.17
C CYS A 143 -16.21 9.10 17.30
N PRO A 144 -15.67 8.13 16.52
CA PRO A 144 -16.14 6.74 16.60
C PRO A 144 -15.64 6.02 17.86
N ARG A 145 -14.68 6.60 18.57
CA ARG A 145 -14.18 6.05 19.84
C ARG A 145 -15.07 6.45 21.01
N CYS A 146 -15.60 7.70 21.02
CA CYS A 146 -16.50 8.18 22.06
C CYS A 146 -17.93 7.68 21.88
N ASP A 147 -18.39 7.55 20.63
CA ASP A 147 -19.68 6.96 20.29
C ASP A 147 -19.59 6.22 18.95
N LYS A 148 -19.94 4.94 18.97
CA LYS A 148 -19.92 4.07 17.77
C LYS A 148 -21.15 4.25 16.87
N ARG A 149 -22.13 5.01 17.32
CA ARG A 149 -23.35 5.28 16.54
C ARG A 149 -23.07 6.23 15.39
N ARG A 150 -24.11 6.55 14.63
CA ARG A 150 -24.05 7.61 13.62
C ARG A 150 -23.74 8.94 14.31
N PHE A 151 -23.51 9.98 13.55
CA PHE A 151 -23.11 11.30 14.05
C PHE A 151 -23.72 11.68 15.42
N ASN A 152 -22.83 11.99 16.38
CA ASN A 152 -23.19 12.49 17.71
C ASN A 152 -22.57 13.87 17.92
N PRO A 153 -23.39 14.95 18.05
CA PRO A 153 -22.90 16.32 18.20
C PRO A 153 -22.16 16.57 19.53
N ARG A 154 -22.26 15.68 20.53
CA ARG A 154 -21.50 15.79 21.79
C ARG A 154 -20.00 15.50 21.62
N PHE A 155 -19.61 14.77 20.57
CA PHE A 155 -18.23 14.37 20.31
C PHE A 155 -17.81 14.72 18.88
N PRO A 156 -17.87 16.02 18.49
CA PRO A 156 -17.51 16.42 17.15
C PRO A 156 -16.01 16.21 16.90
N LEU A 157 -15.64 15.98 15.64
CA LEU A 157 -14.26 16.01 15.23
C LEU A 157 -13.90 17.40 14.69
N THR A 158 -12.94 18.04 15.33
CA THR A 158 -12.34 19.30 14.86
C THR A 158 -11.42 19.02 13.66
N ILE A 159 -11.53 19.84 12.62
CA ILE A 159 -10.77 19.66 11.37
C ILE A 159 -9.61 20.65 11.35
N TYR A 160 -8.39 20.13 11.29
CA TYR A 160 -7.15 20.90 11.08
C TYR A 160 -6.65 20.70 9.66
N GLU A 161 -6.44 21.78 8.93
CA GLU A 161 -5.84 21.74 7.60
C GLU A 161 -4.31 21.85 7.73
N ILE A 162 -3.59 20.98 7.00
CA ILE A 162 -2.14 20.95 6.94
C ILE A 162 -1.72 21.18 5.50
N THR A 163 -0.88 22.18 5.28
CA THR A 163 -0.30 22.50 3.96
C THR A 163 1.22 22.45 4.06
N GLY A 164 1.90 22.10 2.95
CA GLY A 164 3.34 22.27 2.81
C GLY A 164 4.19 21.42 3.75
N MET A 165 3.92 20.14 3.85
CA MET A 165 4.83 19.24 4.55
C MET A 165 5.78 18.56 3.57
N GLU A 166 7.01 19.01 3.52
CA GLU A 166 8.12 18.23 3.00
C GLU A 166 8.21 16.92 3.80
N SER A 167 8.16 15.83 3.06
CA SER A 167 8.57 14.45 3.38
C SER A 167 8.96 14.11 4.84
N ILE A 168 8.24 14.53 5.83
CA ILE A 168 8.23 13.85 7.11
C ILE A 168 7.44 12.56 6.85
N GLY A 169 8.12 11.44 7.01
CA GLY A 169 7.50 10.13 6.81
C GLY A 169 6.08 10.13 7.37
N THR A 170 5.14 9.64 6.60
CA THR A 170 3.68 9.74 6.76
C THR A 170 3.12 9.20 8.09
N SER A 171 3.89 9.24 9.17
CA SER A 171 3.39 8.91 10.49
C SER A 171 2.52 10.06 11.00
N ILE A 172 1.37 9.70 11.55
CA ILE A 172 0.47 10.63 12.25
C ILE A 172 1.24 11.44 13.32
N ASP A 173 2.27 10.87 13.91
CA ASP A 173 3.07 11.48 14.96
C ASP A 173 3.99 12.61 14.42
N GLY A 174 4.56 12.46 13.25
CA GLY A 174 5.28 13.55 12.58
C GLY A 174 4.36 14.71 12.19
N LEU A 175 3.13 14.41 11.78
CA LEU A 175 2.11 15.41 11.47
C LEU A 175 1.62 16.15 12.73
N LYS A 176 1.52 15.46 13.88
CA LYS A 176 1.18 16.05 15.18
C LYS A 176 2.23 17.06 15.66
N ALA A 177 3.51 16.77 15.47
CA ALA A 177 4.59 17.66 15.85
C ALA A 177 4.51 18.99 15.09
N ALA A 178 4.20 18.96 13.79
CA ALA A 178 4.09 20.15 12.96
C ALA A 178 2.85 21.03 13.30
N VAL A 179 1.74 20.41 13.74
CA VAL A 179 0.53 21.18 14.16
C VAL A 179 0.73 21.83 15.53
N ARG A 180 1.53 21.24 16.42
CA ARG A 180 1.85 21.80 17.74
C ARG A 180 2.89 22.91 17.70
N ALA A 181 3.63 23.03 16.61
CA ALA A 181 4.64 24.08 16.41
C ALA A 181 4.08 25.38 15.79
N ARG A 182 2.77 25.44 15.55
CA ARG A 182 2.03 26.64 15.10
C ARG A 182 1.01 27.05 16.17
#